data_3359eba08094af22b22df1e45793ab6d
#
_entry.id   3359eba08094af22b22df1e45793ab6d
#
_cell.length_a   1.000
_cell.length_b   1.000
_cell.length_c   1.000
_cell.angle_alpha   90.00
_cell.angle_beta   90.00
_cell.angle_gamma   90.00
#
_symmetry.space_group_name_H-M   'P 1'
#
loop_
_entity.id
_entity.type
_entity.pdbx_description
1 polymer ?
#
loop_
_entity_poly.entity_id
_entity_poly.type
_entity_poly.pdbx_seq_one_letter_code
_entity_poly.pdbx_strand_id
1 'polypeptide(L)'
;MHKINRREKGQSLITFVAAFPILIFALTVAFDFGRLLILKSQARLLADSSALAAAGALDMQSLDDGVFILNSRWANARAYDAVSKSISHLPPEDSWMHLRLTNVSVRGAQVTVSVVGTCDFVWGTYLGLANCSTTAVSSARAASGISSERIP
;
A
#
# COMPACT_ATOMS: atom_id res chain seq x y z
N MET A 1 -5.49 35.06 52.38
CA MET A 1 -4.11 35.08 51.81
C MET A 1 -3.64 33.64 51.61
N HIS A 2 -3.74 33.11 50.37
CA HIS A 2 -3.32 31.76 50.08
C HIS A 2 -1.80 31.75 49.88
N LYS A 3 -1.05 31.16 50.80
CA LYS A 3 0.38 30.92 50.64
C LYS A 3 0.56 29.85 49.54
N ILE A 4 0.83 30.30 48.31
CA ILE A 4 1.20 29.42 47.23
C ILE A 4 2.56 28.80 47.58
N ASN A 5 2.53 27.52 47.83
CA ASN A 5 3.69 26.73 48.27
C ASN A 5 4.73 26.67 47.13
N ARG A 6 5.84 27.38 47.26
CA ARG A 6 6.93 27.41 46.27
C ARG A 6 7.52 26.04 45.92
N ARG A 7 7.36 25.05 46.83
CA ARG A 7 7.79 23.65 46.58
C ARG A 7 7.02 22.94 45.48
N GLU A 8 5.74 23.25 45.31
CA GLU A 8 4.90 22.61 44.25
C GLU A 8 5.30 23.03 42.84
N LYS A 9 5.79 24.25 42.65
CA LYS A 9 6.24 24.76 41.36
C LYS A 9 7.50 24.05 40.82
N GLY A 10 8.43 23.66 41.70
CA GLY A 10 9.64 22.93 41.31
C GLY A 10 9.37 21.48 40.94
N GLN A 11 8.45 20.83 41.64
CA GLN A 11 8.11 19.42 41.41
C GLN A 11 7.38 19.26 40.05
N SER A 12 6.49 20.18 39.69
CA SER A 12 5.79 20.21 38.41
C SER A 12 6.76 20.34 37.23
N LEU A 13 7.78 21.19 37.35
CA LEU A 13 8.79 21.37 36.30
C LEU A 13 9.61 20.09 36.07
N ILE A 14 10.03 19.41 37.15
CA ILE A 14 10.80 18.17 37.07
C ILE A 14 9.96 17.08 36.40
N THR A 15 8.68 16.96 36.76
CA THR A 15 7.77 15.99 36.16
C THR A 15 7.58 16.26 34.67
N PHE A 16 7.44 17.54 34.29
CA PHE A 16 7.30 17.94 32.89
C PHE A 16 8.55 17.60 32.07
N VAL A 17 9.74 17.92 32.58
CA VAL A 17 11.01 17.62 31.90
C VAL A 17 11.21 16.10 31.76
N ALA A 18 10.81 15.30 32.76
CA ALA A 18 10.89 13.84 32.68
C ALA A 18 9.85 13.24 31.71
N ALA A 19 8.66 13.83 31.61
CA ALA A 19 7.59 13.35 30.72
C ALA A 19 7.84 13.72 29.23
N PHE A 20 8.57 14.79 28.94
CA PHE A 20 8.78 15.30 27.61
C PHE A 20 9.47 14.31 26.65
N PRO A 21 10.55 13.61 27.02
CA PRO A 21 11.15 12.57 26.18
C PRO A 21 10.20 11.42 25.87
N ILE A 22 9.36 11.03 26.82
CA ILE A 22 8.38 9.96 26.66
C ILE A 22 7.31 10.40 25.63
N LEU A 23 6.88 11.65 25.70
CA LEU A 23 5.93 12.21 24.75
C LEU A 23 6.50 12.23 23.31
N ILE A 24 7.75 12.69 23.17
CA ILE A 24 8.42 12.70 21.87
C ILE A 24 8.53 11.28 21.31
N PHE A 25 8.94 10.32 22.13
CA PHE A 25 9.03 8.93 21.73
C PHE A 25 7.68 8.38 21.30
N ALA A 26 6.61 8.65 22.02
CA ALA A 26 5.26 8.23 21.65
C ALA A 26 4.81 8.84 20.30
N LEU A 27 5.11 10.12 20.06
CA LEU A 27 4.79 10.80 18.79
C LEU A 27 5.56 10.18 17.62
N THR A 28 6.82 9.84 17.80
CA THR A 28 7.63 9.23 16.73
C THR A 28 7.16 7.82 16.38
N VAL A 29 6.81 7.01 17.37
CA VAL A 29 6.20 5.68 17.14
C VAL A 29 4.86 5.82 16.40
N ALA A 30 4.02 6.78 16.79
CA ALA A 30 2.75 7.03 16.10
C ALA A 30 2.97 7.46 14.64
N PHE A 31 3.99 8.25 14.37
CA PHE A 31 4.34 8.68 13.02
C PHE A 31 4.82 7.52 12.14
N ASP A 32 5.70 6.66 12.64
CA ASP A 32 6.17 5.47 11.92
C ASP A 32 5.03 4.49 11.64
N PHE A 33 4.11 4.34 12.59
CA PHE A 33 2.89 3.54 12.38
C PHE A 33 1.98 4.13 11.29
N GLY A 34 1.84 5.46 11.26
CA GLY A 34 1.12 6.17 10.19
C GLY A 34 1.71 5.89 8.81
N ARG A 35 3.03 5.93 8.67
CA ARG A 35 3.74 5.58 7.44
C ARG A 35 3.45 4.14 6.99
N LEU A 36 3.47 3.19 7.92
CA LEU A 36 3.16 1.79 7.62
C LEU A 36 1.73 1.62 7.08
N LEU A 37 0.75 2.33 7.64
CA LEU A 37 -0.63 2.31 7.16
C LEU A 37 -0.76 2.90 5.75
N ILE A 38 -0.07 4.01 5.48
CA ILE A 38 -0.03 4.62 4.14
C ILE A 38 0.60 3.65 3.14
N LEU A 39 1.75 3.06 3.46
CA LEU A 39 2.40 2.06 2.62
C LEU A 39 1.47 0.90 2.27
N LYS A 40 0.77 0.35 3.27
CA LYS A 40 -0.18 -0.75 3.10
C LYS A 40 -1.34 -0.35 2.18
N SER A 41 -1.87 0.85 2.35
CA SER A 41 -2.94 1.38 1.51
C SER A 41 -2.49 1.57 0.06
N GLN A 42 -1.32 2.16 -0.15
CA GLN A 42 -0.74 2.38 -1.48
C GLN A 42 -0.40 1.06 -2.18
N ALA A 43 0.20 0.10 -1.47
CA ALA A 43 0.49 -1.22 -2.03
C ALA A 43 -0.79 -1.94 -2.48
N ARG A 44 -1.88 -1.80 -1.71
CA ARG A 44 -3.18 -2.38 -2.06
C ARG A 44 -3.81 -1.71 -3.28
N LEU A 45 -3.84 -0.38 -3.31
CA LEU A 45 -4.34 0.38 -4.47
C LEU A 45 -3.57 0.02 -5.74
N LEU A 46 -2.26 -0.12 -5.64
CA LEU A 46 -1.42 -0.50 -6.76
C LEU A 46 -1.68 -1.95 -7.21
N ALA A 47 -1.87 -2.88 -6.29
CA ALA A 47 -2.24 -4.25 -6.61
C ALA A 47 -3.60 -4.32 -7.29
N ASP A 48 -4.61 -3.57 -6.79
CA ASP A 48 -5.96 -3.54 -7.35
C ASP A 48 -5.96 -2.93 -8.75
N SER A 49 -5.32 -1.78 -8.95
CA SER A 49 -5.25 -1.10 -10.26
C SER A 49 -4.50 -1.93 -11.30
N SER A 50 -3.40 -2.58 -10.91
CA SER A 50 -2.63 -3.43 -11.82
C SER A 50 -3.35 -4.73 -12.15
N ALA A 51 -4.09 -5.33 -11.22
CA ALA A 51 -4.92 -6.49 -11.47
C ALA A 51 -6.07 -6.17 -12.45
N LEU A 52 -6.71 -5.01 -12.28
CA LEU A 52 -7.76 -4.53 -13.19
C LEU A 52 -7.20 -4.25 -14.59
N ALA A 53 -6.05 -3.59 -14.70
CA ALA A 53 -5.39 -3.34 -15.96
C ALA A 53 -5.01 -4.65 -16.68
N ALA A 54 -4.51 -5.63 -15.94
CA ALA A 54 -4.17 -6.94 -16.47
C ALA A 54 -5.40 -7.76 -16.90
N ALA A 55 -6.52 -7.65 -16.18
CA ALA A 55 -7.77 -8.33 -16.51
C ALA A 55 -8.39 -7.84 -17.84
N GLY A 56 -8.01 -6.64 -18.30
CA GLY A 56 -8.37 -6.13 -19.63
C GLY A 56 -7.57 -6.74 -20.79
N ALA A 57 -6.59 -7.63 -20.54
CA ALA A 57 -5.75 -8.26 -21.55
C ALA A 57 -6.41 -9.52 -22.13
N LEU A 58 -7.59 -9.37 -22.73
CA LEU A 58 -8.32 -10.46 -23.36
C LEU A 58 -7.60 -10.96 -24.63
N ASP A 59 -7.63 -12.25 -24.82
CA ASP A 59 -7.17 -12.86 -26.07
C ASP A 59 -8.27 -12.73 -27.13
N MET A 60 -7.98 -11.97 -28.18
CA MET A 60 -8.96 -11.70 -29.27
C MET A 60 -9.40 -12.98 -29.98
N GLN A 61 -8.50 -13.96 -30.10
CA GLN A 61 -8.80 -15.23 -30.77
C GLN A 61 -9.78 -16.09 -29.96
N SER A 62 -9.68 -16.05 -28.64
CA SER A 62 -10.60 -16.79 -27.76
C SER A 62 -11.97 -16.13 -27.64
N LEU A 63 -12.06 -14.82 -27.92
CA LEU A 63 -13.34 -14.11 -27.95
C LEU A 63 -14.25 -14.56 -29.09
N ASP A 64 -13.68 -14.87 -30.25
CA ASP A 64 -14.43 -15.36 -31.40
C ASP A 64 -15.05 -16.76 -31.11
N ASP A 65 -14.41 -17.53 -30.26
CA ASP A 65 -14.91 -18.85 -29.80
C ASP A 65 -15.86 -18.75 -28.58
N GLY A 66 -16.14 -17.53 -28.10
CA GLY A 66 -17.00 -17.28 -26.93
C GLY A 66 -16.36 -17.66 -25.59
N VAL A 67 -15.05 -17.90 -25.57
CA VAL A 67 -14.31 -18.28 -24.37
C VAL A 67 -13.46 -17.10 -23.90
N PHE A 68 -13.62 -16.68 -22.63
CA PHE A 68 -12.87 -15.57 -22.05
C PHE A 68 -11.55 -16.09 -21.46
N ILE A 69 -10.50 -16.09 -22.27
CA ILE A 69 -9.13 -16.42 -21.84
C ILE A 69 -8.28 -15.16 -21.88
N LEU A 70 -7.47 -14.98 -20.84
CA LEU A 70 -6.52 -13.88 -20.78
C LEU A 70 -5.20 -14.30 -21.41
N ASN A 71 -4.66 -13.44 -22.25
CA ASN A 71 -3.32 -13.62 -22.79
C ASN A 71 -2.30 -13.25 -21.68
N SER A 72 -1.58 -14.26 -21.18
CA SER A 72 -0.65 -14.10 -20.05
C SER A 72 0.46 -13.08 -20.33
N ARG A 73 0.96 -13.02 -21.57
CA ARG A 73 2.00 -12.07 -21.97
C ARG A 73 1.49 -10.63 -21.94
N TRP A 74 0.30 -10.38 -22.47
CA TRP A 74 -0.32 -9.07 -22.48
C TRP A 74 -0.78 -8.64 -21.08
N ALA A 75 -1.29 -9.58 -20.27
CA ALA A 75 -1.68 -9.33 -18.89
C ALA A 75 -0.47 -8.89 -18.05
N ASN A 76 0.65 -9.59 -18.18
CA ASN A 76 1.90 -9.21 -17.55
C ASN A 76 2.35 -7.80 -17.99
N ALA A 77 2.40 -7.53 -19.29
CA ALA A 77 2.83 -6.24 -19.82
C ALA A 77 1.96 -5.09 -19.29
N ARG A 78 0.63 -5.26 -19.27
CA ARG A 78 -0.30 -4.25 -18.76
C ARG A 78 -0.18 -4.06 -17.24
N ALA A 79 0.03 -5.13 -16.48
CA ALA A 79 0.27 -5.01 -15.04
C ALA A 79 1.54 -4.19 -14.75
N TYR A 80 2.64 -4.50 -15.44
CA TYR A 80 3.89 -3.76 -15.28
C TYR A 80 3.78 -2.31 -15.71
N ASP A 81 3.10 -2.01 -16.84
CA ASP A 81 2.87 -0.64 -17.32
C ASP A 81 2.04 0.16 -16.30
N ALA A 82 0.97 -0.43 -15.77
CA ALA A 82 0.14 0.21 -14.75
C ALA A 82 0.93 0.54 -13.47
N VAL A 83 1.77 -0.40 -13.01
CA VAL A 83 2.64 -0.19 -11.84
C VAL A 83 3.67 0.90 -12.10
N SER A 84 4.36 0.85 -13.24
CA SER A 84 5.40 1.83 -13.59
C SER A 84 4.82 3.25 -13.71
N LYS A 85 3.66 3.40 -14.34
CA LYS A 85 2.95 4.68 -14.42
C LYS A 85 2.54 5.19 -13.04
N SER A 86 1.99 4.33 -12.20
CA SER A 86 1.59 4.72 -10.85
C SER A 86 2.77 5.17 -10.00
N ILE A 87 3.90 4.46 -10.08
CA ILE A 87 5.12 4.82 -9.36
C ILE A 87 5.71 6.14 -9.89
N SER A 88 5.69 6.37 -11.21
CA SER A 88 6.21 7.62 -11.79
C SER A 88 5.41 8.86 -11.41
N HIS A 89 4.17 8.69 -10.96
CA HIS A 89 3.31 9.77 -10.49
C HIS A 89 3.35 9.98 -8.98
N LEU A 90 4.12 9.16 -8.25
CA LEU A 90 4.33 9.40 -6.82
C LEU A 90 5.13 10.69 -6.61
N PRO A 91 4.70 11.54 -5.66
CA PRO A 91 5.44 12.76 -5.32
C PRO A 91 6.85 12.40 -4.83
N PRO A 92 7.85 13.26 -5.08
CA PRO A 92 9.22 13.04 -4.61
C PRO A 92 9.32 12.98 -3.07
N GLU A 93 8.32 13.51 -2.38
CA GLU A 93 8.18 13.47 -0.92
C GLU A 93 7.96 12.03 -0.39
N ASP A 94 7.47 11.12 -1.24
CA ASP A 94 7.24 9.72 -0.91
C ASP A 94 8.44 8.80 -1.17
N SER A 95 9.65 9.38 -1.31
CA SER A 95 10.91 8.64 -1.51
C SER A 95 11.26 7.66 -0.37
N TRP A 96 10.58 7.77 0.78
CA TRP A 96 10.69 6.85 1.91
C TRP A 96 10.00 5.51 1.68
N MET A 97 9.21 5.39 0.60
CA MET A 97 8.40 4.24 0.26
C MET A 97 8.87 3.65 -1.08
N HIS A 98 9.10 2.34 -1.12
CA HIS A 98 9.45 1.61 -2.33
C HIS A 98 8.40 0.56 -2.62
N LEU A 99 7.70 0.71 -3.75
CA LEU A 99 6.68 -0.22 -4.22
C LEU A 99 7.21 -1.01 -5.40
N ARG A 100 7.03 -2.33 -5.36
CA ARG A 100 7.51 -3.23 -6.41
C ARG A 100 6.48 -4.32 -6.69
N LEU A 101 6.19 -4.54 -7.97
CA LEU A 101 5.46 -5.70 -8.44
C LEU A 101 6.36 -6.95 -8.32
N THR A 102 5.86 -7.99 -7.66
CA THR A 102 6.63 -9.21 -7.42
C THR A 102 6.12 -10.39 -8.24
N ASN A 103 4.83 -10.50 -8.44
CA ASN A 103 4.26 -11.63 -9.17
C ASN A 103 2.96 -11.24 -9.88
N VAL A 104 2.79 -11.78 -11.09
CA VAL A 104 1.54 -11.75 -11.84
C VAL A 104 1.24 -13.19 -12.27
N SER A 105 0.14 -13.73 -11.81
CA SER A 105 -0.32 -15.07 -12.14
C SER A 105 -1.64 -15.01 -12.88
N VAL A 106 -1.70 -15.63 -14.05
CA VAL A 106 -2.90 -15.70 -14.89
C VAL A 106 -3.42 -17.14 -14.89
N ARG A 107 -4.68 -17.32 -14.54
CA ARG A 107 -5.36 -18.62 -14.55
C ARG A 107 -6.73 -18.46 -15.23
N GLY A 108 -6.80 -18.90 -16.48
CA GLY A 108 -8.02 -18.74 -17.28
C GLY A 108 -8.42 -17.27 -17.44
N ALA A 109 -9.58 -16.89 -16.93
CA ALA A 109 -10.09 -15.54 -16.94
C ALA A 109 -9.68 -14.68 -15.71
N GLN A 110 -8.88 -15.22 -14.79
CA GLN A 110 -8.49 -14.56 -13.56
C GLN A 110 -7.01 -14.18 -13.56
N VAL A 111 -6.72 -12.97 -13.15
CA VAL A 111 -5.36 -12.48 -12.88
C VAL A 111 -5.21 -12.24 -11.39
N THR A 112 -4.10 -12.67 -10.83
CA THR A 112 -3.70 -12.36 -9.46
C THR A 112 -2.38 -11.61 -9.51
N VAL A 113 -2.32 -10.46 -8.88
CA VAL A 113 -1.15 -9.59 -8.82
C VAL A 113 -0.70 -9.45 -7.38
N SER A 114 0.61 -9.54 -7.16
CA SER A 114 1.24 -9.34 -5.86
C SER A 114 2.21 -8.16 -5.92
N VAL A 115 2.01 -7.21 -5.02
CA VAL A 115 2.86 -6.02 -4.85
C VAL A 115 3.49 -6.06 -3.47
N VAL A 116 4.79 -5.83 -3.41
CA VAL A 116 5.52 -5.64 -2.14
C VAL A 116 5.87 -4.18 -2.00
N GLY A 117 5.54 -3.63 -0.86
CA GLY A 117 5.98 -2.32 -0.42
C GLY A 117 7.00 -2.44 0.68
N THR A 118 8.07 -1.65 0.61
CA THR A 118 9.05 -1.49 1.69
C THR A 118 9.15 -0.03 2.08
N CYS A 119 9.43 0.24 3.33
CA CYS A 119 9.67 1.59 3.83
C CYS A 119 10.79 1.62 4.85
N ASP A 120 11.39 2.78 4.99
CA ASP A 120 12.39 3.03 6.01
C ASP A 120 11.72 3.68 7.22
N PHE A 121 11.95 3.12 8.42
CA PHE A 121 11.52 3.75 9.66
C PHE A 121 12.43 4.92 10.00
N VAL A 122 11.87 6.01 10.51
CA VAL A 122 12.66 7.16 10.97
C VAL A 122 13.48 6.80 12.20
N TRP A 123 12.88 6.07 13.13
CA TRP A 123 13.49 5.67 14.41
C TRP A 123 13.86 4.20 14.46
N GLY A 124 13.38 3.40 13.52
CA GLY A 124 13.64 1.97 13.49
C GLY A 124 15.13 1.63 13.46
N THR A 125 15.94 2.45 12.80
CA THR A 125 17.39 2.30 12.74
C THR A 125 18.02 2.32 14.14
N TYR A 126 17.52 3.15 15.06
CA TYR A 126 18.01 3.24 16.44
C TYR A 126 17.54 2.07 17.31
N LEU A 127 16.43 1.43 16.94
CA LEU A 127 15.85 0.28 17.66
C LEU A 127 16.24 -1.07 17.02
N GLY A 128 17.08 -1.07 15.97
CA GLY A 128 17.44 -2.28 15.23
C GLY A 128 16.34 -2.79 14.29
N LEU A 129 15.28 -1.99 14.06
CA LEU A 129 14.18 -2.26 13.16
C LEU A 129 14.39 -1.44 11.88
N ALA A 130 15.30 -1.89 11.02
CA ALA A 130 15.76 -1.08 9.89
C ALA A 130 14.68 -0.81 8.84
N ASN A 131 13.82 -1.80 8.52
CA ASN A 131 12.90 -1.70 7.38
C ASN A 131 11.54 -2.28 7.73
N CYS A 132 10.48 -1.68 7.21
CA CYS A 132 9.15 -2.27 7.17
C CYS A 132 8.89 -2.89 5.80
N SER A 133 8.11 -3.97 5.76
CA SER A 133 7.64 -4.55 4.51
C SER A 133 6.17 -4.94 4.62
N THR A 134 5.44 -4.78 3.53
CA THR A 134 4.05 -5.22 3.42
C THR A 134 3.84 -5.85 2.05
N THR A 135 3.02 -6.88 2.01
CA THR A 135 2.62 -7.52 0.75
C THR A 135 1.13 -7.34 0.56
N ALA A 136 0.75 -6.82 -0.60
CA ALA A 136 -0.62 -6.72 -1.04
C ALA A 136 -0.84 -7.68 -2.21
N VAL A 137 -1.93 -8.44 -2.15
CA VAL A 137 -2.35 -9.35 -3.22
C VAL A 137 -3.75 -8.95 -3.65
N SER A 138 -3.95 -8.80 -4.95
CA SER A 138 -5.24 -8.53 -5.54
C SER A 138 -5.51 -9.47 -6.71
N SER A 139 -6.78 -9.78 -6.93
CA SER A 139 -7.20 -10.58 -8.06
C SER A 139 -8.36 -9.92 -8.78
N ALA A 140 -8.28 -9.87 -10.09
CA ALA A 140 -9.36 -9.42 -10.96
C ALA A 140 -9.73 -10.52 -11.95
N ARG A 141 -10.99 -10.55 -12.35
CA ARG A 141 -11.51 -11.48 -13.35
C ARG A 141 -12.03 -10.70 -14.54
N ALA A 142 -11.70 -11.14 -15.74
CA ALA A 142 -12.35 -10.66 -16.93
C ALA A 142 -13.82 -11.08 -16.86
N ALA A 143 -14.72 -10.09 -16.82
CA ALA A 143 -16.15 -10.34 -16.88
C ALA A 143 -16.60 -10.23 -18.34
N SER A 144 -17.33 -11.25 -18.81
CA SER A 144 -18.20 -11.06 -19.98
C SER A 144 -19.18 -9.94 -19.64
N GLY A 145 -19.23 -8.93 -20.48
CA GLY A 145 -20.24 -7.87 -20.35
C GLY A 145 -21.60 -8.51 -20.08
N ILE A 146 -22.41 -7.85 -19.27
CA ILE A 146 -23.71 -8.29 -18.79
C ILE A 146 -24.46 -8.98 -19.97
N SER A 147 -24.54 -10.30 -19.89
CA SER A 147 -25.40 -11.04 -20.79
C SER A 147 -26.82 -10.57 -20.51
N SER A 148 -27.35 -9.75 -21.42
CA SER A 148 -28.76 -9.42 -21.57
C SER A 148 -29.60 -9.69 -20.34
N GLU A 149 -29.82 -8.64 -19.54
CA GLU A 149 -31.03 -8.55 -18.76
C GLU A 149 -32.20 -8.83 -19.71
N ARG A 150 -32.74 -10.04 -19.68
CA ARG A 150 -34.02 -10.36 -20.31
C ARG A 150 -35.03 -9.52 -19.53
N ILE A 151 -35.34 -8.38 -20.09
CA ILE A 151 -36.52 -7.62 -19.70
C ILE A 151 -37.72 -8.52 -20.06
N PRO A 152 -38.57 -8.89 -19.11
CA PRO A 152 -39.77 -9.69 -19.34
C PRO A 152 -40.78 -8.99 -20.23
#